data_3a1f0280d09a7349190ddf9becfc0fab
#
_entry.id   3a1f0280d09a7349190ddf9becfc0fab
#
_cell.length_a   1.000
_cell.length_b   1.000
_cell.length_c   1.000
_cell.angle_alpha   90.00
_cell.angle_beta   90.00
_cell.angle_gamma   90.00
#
_symmetry.space_group_name_H-M   'P 1'
#
loop_
_entity.id
_entity.type
_entity.pdbx_description
1 polymer ?
#
loop_
_entity_poly.entity_id
_entity_poly.type
_entity_poly.pdbx_seq_one_letter_code
_entity_poly.pdbx_strand_id
1 'polypeptide(L)'
;MSNLLKRGFYILLLLFTVFFLVSCEASNVKTLHPSELFYIHDDDHILLNATQWTIFDYGVELYEDSKSNDIESSIRGSQVVVVATYELESNLDSTTLFNEWGIGENDMGILIILFFTRDGEDSLVSNVLVEIGARMSTYLSAFEASNLLDTYFYDPLVPDFNYDLKLMQFYFKLLEKIYLDIYDYSSYNYDSFIDEYLYNQYEYFGSIPRSQNFEFTWETILWIILGIILFGFGGSLTYIFPLFIFKGLKSPFKGGGGKSFGYWFKR
;
A
#
# COMPACT_ATOMS: atom_id res chain seq x y z
N MET A 1 31.90 -36.05 37.88
CA MET A 1 31.49 -34.85 37.16
C MET A 1 31.54 -33.68 38.13
N SER A 2 32.44 -32.72 37.95
CA SER A 2 32.69 -31.64 38.89
C SER A 2 31.47 -30.75 39.10
N ASN A 3 31.24 -30.23 40.29
CA ASN A 3 30.11 -29.34 40.62
C ASN A 3 30.06 -28.09 39.73
N LEU A 4 31.16 -27.72 39.10
CA LEU A 4 31.28 -26.63 38.12
C LEU A 4 30.52 -26.98 36.82
N LEU A 5 30.70 -28.22 36.32
CA LEU A 5 30.02 -28.69 35.10
C LEU A 5 28.48 -28.76 35.27
N LYS A 6 28.03 -29.19 36.46
CA LYS A 6 26.60 -29.18 36.75
C LYS A 6 26.00 -27.77 36.81
N ARG A 7 26.72 -26.81 37.43
CA ARG A 7 26.26 -25.42 37.48
C ARG A 7 26.23 -24.79 36.09
N GLY A 8 27.22 -25.04 35.23
CA GLY A 8 27.22 -24.55 33.85
C GLY A 8 26.05 -25.11 33.04
N PHE A 9 25.74 -26.39 33.23
CA PHE A 9 24.58 -27.01 32.54
C PHE A 9 23.24 -26.41 32.97
N TYR A 10 23.03 -26.11 34.26
CA TYR A 10 21.81 -25.47 34.74
C TYR A 10 21.67 -24.04 34.26
N ILE A 11 22.76 -23.29 34.16
CA ILE A 11 22.73 -21.91 33.60
C ILE A 11 22.37 -21.96 32.11
N LEU A 12 22.96 -22.88 31.35
CA LEU A 12 22.64 -23.09 29.94
C LEU A 12 21.17 -23.49 29.71
N LEU A 13 20.66 -24.41 30.57
CA LEU A 13 19.27 -24.82 30.52
C LEU A 13 18.31 -23.67 30.86
N LEU A 14 18.66 -22.83 31.80
CA LEU A 14 17.88 -21.69 32.24
C LEU A 14 17.87 -20.61 31.15
N LEU A 15 19.00 -20.35 30.47
CA LEU A 15 19.08 -19.48 29.31
C LEU A 15 18.23 -20.01 28.13
N PHE A 16 18.25 -21.32 27.90
CA PHE A 16 17.46 -21.96 26.85
C PHE A 16 15.95 -21.86 27.14
N THR A 17 15.51 -22.05 28.38
CA THR A 17 14.10 -21.89 28.77
C THR A 17 13.65 -20.43 28.68
N VAL A 18 14.48 -19.45 29.03
CA VAL A 18 14.17 -18.03 28.87
C VAL A 18 14.04 -17.68 27.39
N PHE A 19 14.90 -18.25 26.52
CA PHE A 19 14.82 -18.03 25.08
C PHE A 19 13.53 -18.58 24.48
N PHE A 20 13.03 -19.73 24.94
CA PHE A 20 11.75 -20.30 24.51
C PHE A 20 10.53 -19.53 25.04
N LEU A 21 10.63 -18.93 26.24
CA LEU A 21 9.53 -18.13 26.78
C LEU A 21 9.37 -16.76 26.14
N VAL A 22 10.43 -16.23 25.52
CA VAL A 22 10.38 -14.97 24.76
C VAL A 22 9.82 -15.19 23.33
N SER A 23 9.79 -16.44 22.85
CA SER A 23 9.15 -16.82 21.57
C SER A 23 7.65 -17.05 21.69
N CYS A 24 6.99 -16.59 22.75
CA CYS A 24 5.55 -16.46 22.72
C CYS A 24 5.25 -15.28 21.80
N GLU A 25 5.01 -15.56 20.51
CA GLU A 25 4.43 -14.60 19.59
C GLU A 25 3.13 -14.09 20.22
N ALA A 26 3.20 -12.91 20.82
CA ALA A 26 2.03 -12.08 20.88
C ALA A 26 1.56 -12.01 19.42
N SER A 27 0.35 -12.48 19.14
CA SER A 27 -0.31 -12.23 17.86
C SER A 27 -0.25 -10.70 17.68
N ASN A 28 0.73 -10.24 16.95
CA ASN A 28 0.82 -8.85 16.55
C ASN A 28 -0.41 -8.63 15.68
N VAL A 29 -1.46 -8.08 16.27
CA VAL A 29 -2.49 -7.41 15.48
C VAL A 29 -1.72 -6.37 14.68
N LYS A 30 -1.54 -6.63 13.40
CA LYS A 30 -0.84 -5.71 12.49
C LYS A 30 -1.70 -4.46 12.47
N THR A 31 -1.27 -3.41 13.14
CA THR A 31 -1.92 -2.11 13.04
C THR A 31 -1.57 -1.55 11.67
N LEU A 32 -2.58 -1.39 10.83
CA LEU A 32 -2.42 -0.72 9.54
C LEU A 32 -2.11 0.75 9.80
N HIS A 33 -1.07 1.25 9.16
CA HIS A 33 -0.70 2.66 9.20
C HIS A 33 -0.84 3.25 7.80
N PRO A 34 -1.17 4.55 7.66
CA PRO A 34 -1.20 5.18 6.35
C PRO A 34 0.12 4.97 5.62
N SER A 35 0.06 4.62 4.34
CA SER A 35 1.25 4.57 3.49
C SER A 35 1.82 5.98 3.25
N GLU A 36 3.03 6.07 2.70
CA GLU A 36 3.59 7.36 2.28
C GLU A 36 2.72 8.07 1.21
N LEU A 37 1.96 7.30 0.44
CA LEU A 37 1.04 7.81 -0.57
C LEU A 37 -0.31 8.25 0.00
N PHE A 38 -0.63 7.95 1.25
CA PHE A 38 -1.85 8.20 1.99
C PHE A 38 -3.14 7.64 1.34
N TYR A 39 -3.41 7.95 0.05
CA TYR A 39 -4.63 7.58 -0.67
C TYR A 39 -4.74 6.10 -1.02
N ILE A 40 -3.62 5.37 -0.98
CA ILE A 40 -3.55 3.94 -1.26
C ILE A 40 -2.62 3.24 -0.26
N HIS A 41 -3.12 2.19 0.38
CA HIS A 41 -2.34 1.31 1.23
C HIS A 41 -2.43 -0.11 0.68
N ASP A 42 -1.31 -0.62 0.18
CA ASP A 42 -1.16 -1.94 -0.41
C ASP A 42 0.24 -2.48 -0.14
N ASP A 43 0.52 -2.77 1.14
CA ASP A 43 1.83 -3.26 1.59
C ASP A 43 2.18 -4.63 0.99
N ASP A 44 1.17 -5.43 0.69
CA ASP A 44 1.32 -6.76 0.12
C ASP A 44 1.48 -6.75 -1.41
N HIS A 45 1.44 -5.57 -2.04
CA HIS A 45 1.54 -5.36 -3.50
C HIS A 45 0.56 -6.24 -4.31
N ILE A 46 -0.69 -6.25 -3.88
CA ILE A 46 -1.77 -7.03 -4.48
C ILE A 46 -2.28 -6.36 -5.75
N LEU A 47 -2.42 -5.04 -5.70
CA LEU A 47 -2.94 -4.23 -6.80
C LEU A 47 -1.85 -3.93 -7.83
N LEU A 48 -2.25 -3.74 -9.07
CA LEU A 48 -1.35 -3.28 -10.12
C LEU A 48 -0.78 -1.90 -9.79
N ASN A 49 0.46 -1.65 -10.19
CA ASN A 49 1.09 -0.34 -10.02
C ASN A 49 0.27 0.78 -10.70
N ALA A 50 -0.31 0.50 -11.86
CA ALA A 50 -1.18 1.45 -12.56
C ALA A 50 -2.40 1.82 -11.71
N THR A 51 -3.04 0.85 -11.05
CA THR A 51 -4.15 1.06 -10.12
C THR A 51 -3.74 1.94 -8.94
N GLN A 52 -2.61 1.62 -8.30
CA GLN A 52 -2.10 2.38 -7.16
C GLN A 52 -1.80 3.84 -7.53
N TRP A 53 -1.12 4.07 -8.66
CA TRP A 53 -0.82 5.42 -9.13
C TRP A 53 -2.06 6.19 -9.54
N THR A 54 -3.02 5.54 -10.21
CA THR A 54 -4.28 6.19 -10.59
C THR A 54 -5.07 6.62 -9.34
N ILE A 55 -5.19 5.76 -8.33
CA ILE A 55 -5.85 6.12 -7.08
C ILE A 55 -5.14 7.27 -6.37
N PHE A 56 -3.81 7.26 -6.36
CA PHE A 56 -3.02 8.34 -5.78
C PHE A 56 -3.24 9.66 -6.50
N ASP A 57 -3.09 9.69 -7.81
CA ASP A 57 -3.19 10.92 -8.61
C ASP A 57 -4.59 11.54 -8.51
N TYR A 58 -5.64 10.76 -8.71
CA TYR A 58 -7.02 11.23 -8.58
C TYR A 58 -7.43 11.54 -7.13
N GLY A 59 -6.84 10.85 -6.15
CA GLY A 59 -7.03 11.17 -4.75
C GLY A 59 -6.45 12.54 -4.38
N VAL A 60 -5.25 12.86 -4.87
CA VAL A 60 -4.62 14.17 -4.71
C VAL A 60 -5.45 15.24 -5.43
N GLU A 61 -5.86 15.00 -6.67
CA GLU A 61 -6.66 15.93 -7.47
C GLU A 61 -7.98 16.26 -6.76
N LEU A 62 -8.74 15.25 -6.32
CA LEU A 62 -9.97 15.45 -5.57
C LEU A 62 -9.75 16.32 -4.32
N TYR A 63 -8.71 16.03 -3.56
CA TYR A 63 -8.41 16.79 -2.35
C TYR A 63 -8.10 18.24 -2.65
N GLU A 64 -7.24 18.52 -3.63
CA GLU A 64 -6.87 19.88 -4.01
C GLU A 64 -8.07 20.65 -4.61
N ASP A 65 -8.84 20.05 -5.49
CA ASP A 65 -10.03 20.64 -6.10
C ASP A 65 -11.07 20.97 -5.03
N SER A 66 -11.31 20.04 -4.10
CA SER A 66 -12.29 20.22 -3.01
C SER A 66 -11.88 21.29 -1.99
N LYS A 67 -10.63 21.77 -2.03
CA LYS A 67 -10.14 22.88 -1.15
C LYS A 67 -10.23 24.26 -1.79
N SER A 68 -10.73 24.37 -3.01
CA SER A 68 -10.91 25.66 -3.70
C SER A 68 -11.68 26.66 -2.81
N ASN A 69 -11.30 27.94 -2.90
CA ASN A 69 -11.91 29.00 -2.09
C ASN A 69 -13.39 29.22 -2.41
N ASP A 70 -13.82 28.80 -3.60
CA ASP A 70 -15.23 28.91 -4.05
C ASP A 70 -16.13 27.85 -3.41
N ILE A 71 -15.55 26.84 -2.76
CA ILE A 71 -16.29 25.77 -2.09
C ILE A 71 -16.56 26.16 -0.64
N GLU A 72 -17.76 25.85 -0.16
CA GLU A 72 -18.15 26.06 1.23
C GLU A 72 -17.20 25.32 2.18
N SER A 73 -16.72 25.99 3.22
CA SER A 73 -15.70 25.44 4.14
C SER A 73 -16.13 24.14 4.83
N SER A 74 -17.43 23.91 4.97
CA SER A 74 -17.98 22.72 5.65
C SER A 74 -17.85 21.44 4.82
N ILE A 75 -17.66 21.54 3.50
CA ILE A 75 -17.56 20.41 2.56
C ILE A 75 -16.19 20.32 1.86
N ARG A 76 -15.22 21.10 2.34
CA ARG A 76 -13.86 21.06 1.81
C ARG A 76 -13.09 19.82 2.24
N GLY A 77 -12.10 19.45 1.42
CA GLY A 77 -11.10 18.45 1.75
C GLY A 77 -11.62 17.01 1.62
N SER A 78 -12.38 16.72 0.55
CA SER A 78 -12.82 15.36 0.25
C SER A 78 -11.63 14.43 -0.04
N GLN A 79 -11.67 13.23 0.53
CA GLN A 79 -10.66 12.20 0.30
C GLN A 79 -11.32 10.85 0.10
N VAL A 80 -10.81 10.08 -0.85
CA VAL A 80 -11.14 8.67 -1.03
C VAL A 80 -9.85 7.86 -0.88
N VAL A 81 -9.82 7.02 0.15
CA VAL A 81 -8.65 6.20 0.50
C VAL A 81 -8.97 4.74 0.27
N VAL A 82 -8.03 4.00 -0.32
CA VAL A 82 -8.17 2.57 -0.60
C VAL A 82 -7.14 1.78 0.18
N VAL A 83 -7.58 0.69 0.78
CA VAL A 83 -6.74 -0.29 1.49
C VAL A 83 -6.93 -1.66 0.84
N ALA A 84 -5.84 -2.31 0.45
CA ALA A 84 -5.83 -3.69 -0.01
C ALA A 84 -5.02 -4.53 1.00
N THR A 85 -5.61 -5.60 1.54
CA THR A 85 -4.95 -6.39 2.59
C THR A 85 -5.39 -7.85 2.59
N TYR A 86 -4.48 -8.74 3.01
CA TYR A 86 -4.80 -10.14 3.35
C TYR A 86 -5.23 -10.32 4.80
N GLU A 87 -5.39 -9.25 5.55
CA GLU A 87 -5.84 -9.34 6.94
C GLU A 87 -7.26 -9.92 7.04
N LEU A 88 -7.51 -10.66 8.11
CA LEU A 88 -8.85 -11.20 8.36
C LEU A 88 -9.79 -10.04 8.71
N GLU A 89 -10.90 -9.95 8.01
CA GLU A 89 -11.96 -8.96 8.19
C GLU A 89 -12.38 -8.78 9.66
N SER A 90 -12.42 -9.88 10.43
CA SER A 90 -12.81 -9.89 11.84
C SER A 90 -11.87 -9.12 12.78
N ASN A 91 -10.68 -8.77 12.33
CA ASN A 91 -9.66 -8.11 13.15
C ASN A 91 -9.51 -6.62 12.85
N LEU A 92 -10.22 -6.11 11.83
CA LEU A 92 -10.13 -4.73 11.40
C LEU A 92 -11.40 -3.97 11.73
N ASP A 93 -11.30 -2.93 12.56
CA ASP A 93 -12.36 -1.96 12.81
C ASP A 93 -12.21 -0.78 11.84
N SER A 94 -13.04 -0.76 10.79
CA SER A 94 -13.00 0.26 9.74
C SER A 94 -13.24 1.67 10.27
N THR A 95 -14.17 1.81 11.22
CA THR A 95 -14.50 3.12 11.82
C THR A 95 -13.33 3.64 12.64
N THR A 96 -12.66 2.78 13.42
CA THR A 96 -11.45 3.16 14.14
C THR A 96 -10.35 3.55 13.16
N LEU A 97 -10.10 2.75 12.11
CA LEU A 97 -9.09 3.03 11.09
C LEU A 97 -9.36 4.36 10.37
N PHE A 98 -10.60 4.60 9.95
CA PHE A 98 -11.03 5.85 9.32
C PHE A 98 -10.72 7.07 10.18
N ASN A 99 -11.04 7.01 11.48
CA ASN A 99 -10.82 8.11 12.42
C ASN A 99 -9.34 8.31 12.76
N GLU A 100 -8.59 7.23 12.96
CA GLU A 100 -7.15 7.30 13.28
C GLU A 100 -6.34 7.87 12.12
N TRP A 101 -6.72 7.55 10.88
CA TRP A 101 -6.06 8.09 9.70
C TRP A 101 -6.52 9.52 9.36
N GLY A 102 -7.63 9.98 9.95
CA GLY A 102 -8.18 11.31 9.70
C GLY A 102 -8.60 11.53 8.24
N ILE A 103 -9.30 10.54 7.67
CA ILE A 103 -9.67 10.54 6.26
C ILE A 103 -10.75 11.59 5.98
N GLY A 104 -10.42 12.60 5.16
CA GLY A 104 -11.29 13.70 4.79
C GLY A 104 -11.38 14.80 5.83
N GLU A 105 -11.13 16.04 5.42
CA GLU A 105 -11.40 17.18 6.29
C GLU A 105 -12.92 17.30 6.55
N ASN A 106 -13.31 17.72 7.72
CA ASN A 106 -14.73 17.88 8.11
C ASN A 106 -15.60 16.62 7.91
N ASP A 107 -15.04 15.42 8.07
CA ASP A 107 -15.70 14.14 7.80
C ASP A 107 -16.16 13.98 6.34
N MET A 108 -15.47 14.63 5.40
CA MET A 108 -15.68 14.52 3.95
C MET A 108 -14.83 13.40 3.35
N GLY A 109 -14.73 12.25 4.00
CA GLY A 109 -13.90 11.12 3.59
C GLY A 109 -14.67 9.86 3.24
N ILE A 110 -14.05 9.00 2.43
CA ILE A 110 -14.49 7.63 2.16
C ILE A 110 -13.26 6.72 2.29
N LEU A 111 -13.43 5.61 3.01
CA LEU A 111 -12.43 4.53 3.09
C LEU A 111 -12.99 3.28 2.43
N ILE A 112 -12.26 2.75 1.47
CA ILE A 112 -12.57 1.49 0.78
C ILE A 112 -11.55 0.46 1.24
N ILE A 113 -11.99 -0.67 1.79
CA ILE A 113 -11.12 -1.75 2.22
C ILE A 113 -11.45 -2.99 1.41
N LEU A 114 -10.46 -3.50 0.67
CA LEU A 114 -10.54 -4.78 -0.03
C LEU A 114 -9.84 -5.84 0.80
N PHE A 115 -10.58 -6.85 1.20
CA PHE A 115 -10.04 -8.03 1.86
C PHE A 115 -9.76 -9.10 0.83
N PHE A 116 -8.55 -9.63 0.85
CA PHE A 116 -8.11 -10.67 -0.06
C PHE A 116 -7.88 -11.99 0.66
N THR A 117 -8.16 -13.07 -0.04
CA THR A 117 -7.73 -14.42 0.32
C THR A 117 -6.79 -14.97 -0.73
N ARG A 118 -5.86 -15.84 -0.30
CA ARG A 118 -4.98 -16.55 -1.21
C ARG A 118 -5.62 -17.88 -1.62
N ASP A 119 -5.74 -18.09 -2.93
CA ASP A 119 -6.11 -19.38 -3.51
C ASP A 119 -4.95 -19.86 -4.39
N GLY A 120 -4.04 -20.64 -3.78
CA GLY A 120 -2.79 -21.02 -4.43
C GLY A 120 -1.86 -19.82 -4.65
N GLU A 121 -1.57 -19.50 -5.91
CA GLU A 121 -0.77 -18.35 -6.32
C GLU A 121 -1.64 -17.12 -6.62
N ASP A 122 -2.97 -17.29 -6.71
CA ASP A 122 -3.90 -16.23 -7.04
C ASP A 122 -4.43 -15.51 -5.80
N SER A 123 -4.79 -14.24 -5.98
CA SER A 123 -5.46 -13.41 -4.98
C SER A 123 -6.90 -13.22 -5.38
N LEU A 124 -7.82 -13.51 -4.47
CA LEU A 124 -9.26 -13.33 -4.70
C LEU A 124 -9.80 -12.34 -3.67
N VAL A 125 -10.65 -11.42 -4.10
CA VAL A 125 -11.37 -10.52 -3.19
C VAL A 125 -12.41 -11.33 -2.42
N SER A 126 -12.26 -11.38 -1.10
CA SER A 126 -13.22 -12.05 -0.20
C SER A 126 -14.35 -11.13 0.21
N ASN A 127 -14.04 -9.85 0.43
CA ASN A 127 -15.03 -8.84 0.82
C ASN A 127 -14.54 -7.43 0.46
N VAL A 128 -15.48 -6.50 0.30
CA VAL A 128 -15.21 -5.06 0.18
C VAL A 128 -16.05 -4.32 1.21
N LEU A 129 -15.40 -3.47 1.98
CA LEU A 129 -16.03 -2.63 2.98
C LEU A 129 -15.85 -1.17 2.61
N VAL A 130 -16.91 -0.37 2.74
CA VAL A 130 -16.89 1.06 2.47
C VAL A 130 -17.33 1.80 3.74
N GLU A 131 -16.43 2.58 4.31
CA GLU A 131 -16.71 3.48 5.44
C GLU A 131 -16.85 4.91 4.92
N ILE A 132 -17.89 5.61 5.34
CA ILE A 132 -18.22 6.95 4.83
C ILE A 132 -18.27 7.91 6.00
N GLY A 133 -17.54 9.01 5.91
CA GLY A 133 -17.53 10.05 6.92
C GLY A 133 -18.90 10.68 7.15
N ALA A 134 -19.13 11.16 8.37
CA ALA A 134 -20.45 11.62 8.80
C ALA A 134 -21.00 12.74 7.91
N ARG A 135 -20.18 13.66 7.45
CA ARG A 135 -20.62 14.72 6.53
C ARG A 135 -20.78 14.21 5.10
N MET A 136 -19.84 13.42 4.62
CA MET A 136 -19.94 12.79 3.30
C MET A 136 -21.24 11.99 3.15
N SER A 137 -21.70 11.33 4.22
CA SER A 137 -22.93 10.51 4.20
C SER A 137 -24.21 11.31 3.97
N THR A 138 -24.17 12.64 4.08
CA THR A 138 -25.32 13.51 3.74
C THR A 138 -25.52 13.68 2.23
N TYR A 139 -24.46 13.40 1.44
CA TYR A 139 -24.44 13.48 -0.03
C TYR A 139 -24.39 12.10 -0.69
N LEU A 140 -23.68 11.19 -0.07
CA LEU A 140 -23.55 9.80 -0.50
C LEU A 140 -23.93 8.88 0.67
N SER A 141 -25.17 8.41 0.66
CA SER A 141 -25.64 7.48 1.68
C SER A 141 -24.97 6.11 1.57
N ALA A 142 -24.91 5.36 2.66
CA ALA A 142 -24.39 3.99 2.66
C ALA A 142 -25.16 3.09 1.67
N PHE A 143 -26.46 3.32 1.48
CA PHE A 143 -27.27 2.59 0.52
C PHE A 143 -26.86 2.90 -0.93
N GLU A 144 -26.60 4.16 -1.27
CA GLU A 144 -26.11 4.55 -2.60
C GLU A 144 -24.72 3.98 -2.88
N ALA A 145 -23.81 4.05 -1.90
CA ALA A 145 -22.49 3.45 -2.02
C ALA A 145 -22.56 1.93 -2.22
N SER A 146 -23.45 1.23 -1.49
CA SER A 146 -23.70 -0.20 -1.70
C SER A 146 -24.23 -0.50 -3.10
N ASN A 147 -25.16 0.30 -3.62
CA ASN A 147 -25.65 0.13 -4.98
C ASN A 147 -24.58 0.35 -6.05
N LEU A 148 -23.70 1.32 -5.84
CA LEU A 148 -22.55 1.54 -6.72
C LEU A 148 -21.57 0.35 -6.65
N LEU A 149 -21.31 -0.16 -5.45
CA LEU A 149 -20.47 -1.33 -5.25
C LEU A 149 -21.03 -2.56 -5.95
N ASP A 150 -22.33 -2.84 -5.78
CA ASP A 150 -23.01 -3.96 -6.41
C ASP A 150 -23.04 -3.85 -7.95
N THR A 151 -23.16 -2.62 -8.47
CA THR A 151 -23.26 -2.39 -9.91
C THR A 151 -21.91 -2.42 -10.61
N TYR A 152 -20.86 -1.87 -10.01
CA TYR A 152 -19.58 -1.63 -10.68
C TYR A 152 -18.46 -2.54 -10.18
N PHE A 153 -18.42 -2.86 -8.89
CA PHE A 153 -17.41 -3.78 -8.36
C PHE A 153 -17.83 -5.24 -8.53
N TYR A 154 -19.09 -5.56 -8.22
CA TYR A 154 -19.63 -6.92 -8.37
C TYR A 154 -20.27 -7.16 -9.74
N ASP A 155 -19.91 -6.38 -10.77
CA ASP A 155 -20.38 -6.58 -12.14
C ASP A 155 -19.98 -7.99 -12.64
N PRO A 156 -20.96 -8.86 -12.94
CA PRO A 156 -20.71 -10.23 -13.41
C PRO A 156 -20.07 -10.29 -14.81
N LEU A 157 -20.05 -9.18 -15.55
CA LEU A 157 -19.41 -9.10 -16.87
C LEU A 157 -17.89 -8.95 -16.76
N VAL A 158 -17.37 -8.50 -15.61
CA VAL A 158 -15.94 -8.41 -15.35
C VAL A 158 -15.50 -9.64 -14.56
N PRO A 159 -14.51 -10.42 -15.06
CA PRO A 159 -14.03 -11.61 -14.37
C PRO A 159 -13.47 -11.30 -12.97
N ASP A 160 -13.63 -12.22 -12.01
CA ASP A 160 -13.23 -12.01 -10.61
C ASP A 160 -11.72 -11.80 -10.41
N PHE A 161 -10.89 -12.37 -11.30
CA PHE A 161 -9.44 -12.15 -11.27
C PHE A 161 -9.04 -10.73 -11.73
N ASN A 162 -9.95 -9.96 -12.35
CA ASN A 162 -9.72 -8.58 -12.76
C ASN A 162 -10.25 -7.58 -11.73
N TYR A 163 -9.87 -7.79 -10.47
CA TYR A 163 -10.30 -6.96 -9.35
C TYR A 163 -9.78 -5.51 -9.45
N ASP A 164 -8.67 -5.27 -10.12
CA ASP A 164 -8.17 -3.92 -10.39
C ASP A 164 -9.16 -3.11 -11.24
N LEU A 165 -9.65 -3.68 -12.34
CA LEU A 165 -10.66 -3.02 -13.17
C LEU A 165 -11.98 -2.82 -12.40
N LYS A 166 -12.44 -3.84 -11.66
CA LYS A 166 -13.63 -3.73 -10.80
C LYS A 166 -13.49 -2.59 -9.79
N LEU A 167 -12.33 -2.50 -9.12
CA LEU A 167 -12.03 -1.43 -8.19
C LEU A 167 -12.05 -0.06 -8.88
N MET A 168 -11.40 0.08 -10.04
CA MET A 168 -11.34 1.35 -10.75
C MET A 168 -12.72 1.81 -11.28
N GLN A 169 -13.55 0.87 -11.75
CA GLN A 169 -14.93 1.19 -12.15
C GLN A 169 -15.72 1.75 -10.95
N PHE A 170 -15.66 1.10 -9.81
CA PHE A 170 -16.31 1.57 -8.59
C PHE A 170 -15.73 2.90 -8.09
N TYR A 171 -14.40 3.02 -8.04
CA TYR A 171 -13.70 4.23 -7.60
C TYR A 171 -14.08 5.44 -8.44
N PHE A 172 -14.03 5.35 -9.76
CA PHE A 172 -14.40 6.46 -10.63
C PHE A 172 -15.89 6.81 -10.55
N LYS A 173 -16.77 5.85 -10.28
CA LYS A 173 -18.19 6.15 -10.02
C LYS A 173 -18.41 6.84 -8.68
N LEU A 174 -17.62 6.55 -7.67
CA LEU A 174 -17.62 7.34 -6.44
C LEU A 174 -17.13 8.77 -6.68
N LEU A 175 -16.03 8.92 -7.43
CA LEU A 175 -15.53 10.25 -7.79
C LEU A 175 -16.56 11.04 -8.60
N GLU A 176 -17.19 10.41 -9.61
CA GLU A 176 -18.28 11.04 -10.39
C GLU A 176 -19.37 11.59 -9.47
N LYS A 177 -19.82 10.77 -8.52
CA LYS A 177 -20.85 11.18 -7.55
C LYS A 177 -20.39 12.37 -6.71
N ILE A 178 -19.15 12.37 -6.21
CA ILE A 178 -18.59 13.46 -5.43
C ILE A 178 -18.48 14.74 -6.27
N TYR A 179 -17.89 14.65 -7.45
CA TYR A 179 -17.70 15.80 -8.32
C TYR A 179 -19.01 16.42 -8.80
N LEU A 180 -19.98 15.60 -9.22
CA LEU A 180 -21.24 16.10 -9.76
C LEU A 180 -22.21 16.58 -8.66
N ASP A 181 -22.39 15.80 -7.61
CA ASP A 181 -23.45 16.05 -6.65
C ASP A 181 -23.02 16.96 -5.48
N ILE A 182 -21.72 17.03 -5.17
CA ILE A 182 -21.21 17.86 -4.08
C ILE A 182 -20.59 19.14 -4.61
N TYR A 183 -19.79 19.05 -5.69
CA TYR A 183 -19.00 20.17 -6.18
C TYR A 183 -19.51 20.81 -7.48
N ASP A 184 -20.59 20.26 -8.08
CA ASP A 184 -21.20 20.75 -9.33
C ASP A 184 -20.22 20.85 -10.52
N TYR A 185 -19.22 19.95 -10.56
CA TYR A 185 -18.26 19.83 -11.67
C TYR A 185 -18.85 19.01 -12.82
N SER A 186 -19.60 19.69 -13.70
CA SER A 186 -20.30 19.05 -14.83
C SER A 186 -19.38 18.47 -15.92
N SER A 187 -18.07 18.70 -15.85
CA SER A 187 -17.08 18.21 -16.82
C SER A 187 -16.56 16.82 -16.51
N TYR A 188 -16.91 16.22 -15.37
CA TYR A 188 -16.48 14.87 -15.04
C TYR A 188 -17.07 13.86 -16.04
N ASN A 189 -16.21 13.01 -16.62
CA ASN A 189 -16.62 12.00 -17.60
C ASN A 189 -16.03 10.65 -17.24
N TYR A 190 -16.84 9.80 -16.61
CA TYR A 190 -16.48 8.46 -16.20
C TYR A 190 -15.87 7.61 -17.32
N ASP A 191 -16.47 7.63 -18.53
CA ASP A 191 -16.00 6.77 -19.63
C ASP A 191 -14.58 7.12 -20.06
N SER A 192 -14.26 8.44 -20.09
CA SER A 192 -12.90 8.87 -20.46
C SER A 192 -11.86 8.48 -19.41
N PHE A 193 -12.22 8.45 -18.13
CA PHE A 193 -11.30 8.04 -17.06
C PHE A 193 -11.03 6.54 -17.07
N ILE A 194 -12.05 5.72 -17.36
CA ILE A 194 -11.87 4.28 -17.54
C ILE A 194 -11.01 3.98 -18.77
N ASP A 195 -11.25 4.66 -19.88
CA ASP A 195 -10.45 4.47 -21.10
C ASP A 195 -9.00 4.89 -20.88
N GLU A 196 -8.75 5.99 -20.17
CA GLU A 196 -7.41 6.42 -19.79
C GLU A 196 -6.72 5.43 -18.87
N TYR A 197 -7.42 4.92 -17.85
CA TYR A 197 -6.88 3.90 -16.97
C TYR A 197 -6.49 2.63 -17.74
N LEU A 198 -7.37 2.14 -18.63
CA LEU A 198 -7.09 0.97 -19.45
C LEU A 198 -5.89 1.17 -20.36
N TYR A 199 -5.74 2.37 -20.94
CA TYR A 199 -4.57 2.72 -21.75
C TYR A 199 -3.30 2.72 -20.90
N ASN A 200 -3.31 3.39 -19.76
CA ASN A 200 -2.18 3.51 -18.84
C ASN A 200 -1.78 2.15 -18.24
N GLN A 201 -2.74 1.24 -18.04
CA GLN A 201 -2.47 -0.11 -17.55
C GLN A 201 -1.50 -0.86 -18.46
N TYR A 202 -1.54 -0.64 -19.77
CA TYR A 202 -0.61 -1.24 -20.73
C TYR A 202 0.75 -0.53 -20.75
N GLU A 203 0.79 0.78 -20.56
CA GLU A 203 2.03 1.56 -20.59
C GLU A 203 2.87 1.39 -19.32
N TYR A 204 2.23 1.32 -18.17
CA TYR A 204 2.92 1.18 -16.87
C TYR A 204 3.36 -0.24 -16.53
N PHE A 205 2.96 -1.23 -17.29
CA PHE A 205 3.29 -2.65 -17.02
C PHE A 205 4.80 -2.95 -17.07
N GLY A 206 5.62 -2.09 -17.63
CA GLY A 206 7.04 -2.34 -17.82
C GLY A 206 8.02 -1.36 -17.18
N SER A 207 7.59 -0.25 -16.57
CA SER A 207 8.50 0.88 -16.33
C SER A 207 8.62 1.39 -14.90
N ILE A 208 7.81 0.96 -13.95
CA ILE A 208 7.98 1.39 -12.56
C ILE A 208 8.88 0.38 -11.84
N PRO A 209 10.13 0.77 -11.48
CA PRO A 209 10.89 -0.04 -10.57
C PRO A 209 10.07 -0.08 -9.26
N ARG A 210 9.55 -1.26 -8.91
CA ARG A 210 9.12 -1.51 -7.55
C ARG A 210 10.23 -0.97 -6.66
N SER A 211 9.89 -0.06 -5.75
CA SER A 211 10.79 0.20 -4.65
C SER A 211 11.04 -1.17 -4.06
N GLN A 212 12.24 -1.70 -4.29
CA GLN A 212 12.66 -2.88 -3.57
C GLN A 212 12.74 -2.39 -2.13
N ASN A 213 11.64 -2.51 -1.40
CA ASN A 213 11.73 -2.60 0.03
C ASN A 213 12.71 -3.73 0.24
N PHE A 214 13.89 -3.39 0.73
CA PHE A 214 14.86 -4.38 1.17
C PHE A 214 14.17 -5.11 2.33
N GLU A 215 13.39 -6.13 1.99
CA GLU A 215 12.98 -7.09 2.97
C GLU A 215 14.27 -7.67 3.51
N PHE A 216 14.56 -7.33 4.76
CA PHE A 216 15.60 -7.98 5.53
C PHE A 216 15.15 -9.43 5.74
N THR A 217 15.22 -10.22 4.66
CA THR A 217 15.00 -11.65 4.75
C THR A 217 16.07 -12.22 5.67
N TRP A 218 15.73 -13.27 6.40
CA TRP A 218 16.69 -13.98 7.27
C TRP A 218 17.97 -14.34 6.53
N GLU A 219 17.90 -14.60 5.24
CA GLU A 219 19.05 -14.82 4.35
C GLU A 219 19.93 -13.59 4.23
N THR A 220 19.36 -12.39 4.07
CA THR A 220 20.11 -11.13 4.00
C THR A 220 20.86 -10.87 5.32
N ILE A 221 20.21 -11.15 6.47
CA ILE A 221 20.82 -11.04 7.79
C ILE A 221 21.99 -12.05 7.91
N LEU A 222 21.82 -13.28 7.47
CA LEU A 222 22.88 -14.30 7.46
C LEU A 222 24.07 -13.87 6.61
N TRP A 223 23.84 -13.29 5.43
CA TRP A 223 24.93 -12.79 4.57
C TRP A 223 25.65 -11.60 5.19
N ILE A 224 24.94 -10.69 5.88
CA ILE A 224 25.56 -9.59 6.62
C ILE A 224 26.39 -10.12 7.77
N ILE A 225 25.86 -11.07 8.56
CA ILE A 225 26.60 -11.69 9.67
C ILE A 225 27.83 -12.44 9.15
N LEU A 226 27.67 -13.20 8.07
CA LEU A 226 28.78 -13.90 7.43
C LEU A 226 29.85 -12.92 6.92
N GLY A 227 29.42 -11.80 6.33
CA GLY A 227 30.31 -10.71 5.93
C GLY A 227 31.09 -10.13 7.10
N ILE A 228 30.43 -9.83 8.22
CA ILE A 228 31.06 -9.30 9.43
C ILE A 228 32.06 -10.33 10.01
N ILE A 229 31.73 -11.62 10.03
CA ILE A 229 32.62 -12.67 10.50
C ILE A 229 33.86 -12.79 9.59
N LEU A 230 33.66 -12.82 8.27
CA LEU A 230 34.78 -12.92 7.32
C LEU A 230 35.68 -11.69 7.32
N PHE A 231 35.11 -10.50 7.48
CA PHE A 231 35.92 -9.24 7.55
C PHE A 231 36.43 -8.94 8.95
N GLY A 232 35.73 -9.34 10.01
CA GLY A 232 36.11 -9.08 11.39
C GLY A 232 37.20 -10.02 11.90
N PHE A 233 37.22 -11.29 11.49
CA PHE A 233 38.26 -12.25 11.88
C PHE A 233 39.42 -12.38 10.89
N GLY A 234 39.29 -11.80 9.69
CA GLY A 234 40.26 -11.90 8.62
C GLY A 234 41.19 -10.67 8.45
N GLY A 235 41.53 -9.99 9.52
CA GLY A 235 42.38 -8.78 9.47
C GLY A 235 43.78 -8.94 8.81
N SER A 236 44.11 -10.17 8.36
CA SER A 236 45.34 -10.43 7.60
C SER A 236 45.08 -10.72 6.09
N LEU A 237 43.83 -10.83 5.66
CA LEU A 237 43.49 -11.06 4.24
C LEU A 237 43.17 -9.76 3.47
N THR A 238 43.17 -8.63 4.12
CA THR A 238 42.85 -7.31 3.53
C THR A 238 43.86 -6.82 2.49
N TYR A 239 45.05 -7.45 2.38
CA TYR A 239 46.03 -7.06 1.37
C TYR A 239 45.93 -7.79 0.04
N ILE A 240 45.18 -8.88 -0.05
CA ILE A 240 45.09 -9.70 -1.28
C ILE A 240 43.78 -9.48 -2.07
N PHE A 241 42.72 -9.02 -1.41
CA PHE A 241 41.37 -8.89 -2.04
C PHE A 241 41.17 -7.63 -2.91
N PRO A 242 41.84 -6.49 -2.75
CA PRO A 242 41.60 -5.33 -3.61
C PRO A 242 41.97 -5.54 -5.08
N LEU A 243 42.84 -6.53 -5.39
CA LEU A 243 43.33 -6.75 -6.75
C LEU A 243 42.34 -7.56 -7.64
N PHE A 244 41.40 -8.26 -7.03
CA PHE A 244 40.44 -9.11 -7.79
C PHE A 244 39.06 -8.45 -7.97
N ILE A 245 38.62 -7.59 -7.05
CA ILE A 245 37.26 -7.00 -7.10
C ILE A 245 37.20 -5.80 -8.06
N PHE A 246 38.29 -5.05 -8.23
CA PHE A 246 38.27 -3.86 -9.10
C PHE A 246 38.47 -4.14 -10.60
N LYS A 247 38.77 -5.36 -11.02
CA LYS A 247 38.89 -5.70 -12.45
C LYS A 247 37.60 -6.18 -13.11
N GLY A 248 36.51 -6.41 -12.35
CA GLY A 248 35.25 -6.98 -12.84
C GLY A 248 34.05 -6.03 -12.90
N LEU A 249 34.09 -4.92 -12.17
CA LEU A 249 32.99 -3.97 -12.13
C LEU A 249 33.23 -2.80 -13.10
N LYS A 250 33.05 -3.04 -14.39
CA LYS A 250 32.71 -1.94 -15.31
C LYS A 250 31.30 -1.49 -14.92
N SER A 251 31.22 -0.36 -14.21
CA SER A 251 30.02 0.34 -13.89
C SER A 251 29.15 0.55 -15.14
N PRO A 252 27.89 0.07 -15.16
CA PRO A 252 26.93 0.44 -16.20
C PRO A 252 26.22 1.77 -15.91
N PHE A 253 26.63 2.52 -14.89
CA PHE A 253 26.09 3.86 -14.64
C PHE A 253 26.77 4.90 -15.53
N LYS A 254 26.37 4.94 -16.80
CA LYS A 254 26.47 6.15 -17.60
C LYS A 254 25.28 7.04 -17.19
N GLY A 255 25.57 8.15 -16.55
CA GLY A 255 24.62 9.15 -16.14
C GLY A 255 23.72 9.58 -17.30
N GLY A 256 22.46 9.26 -17.22
CA GLY A 256 21.38 9.88 -17.97
C GLY A 256 20.84 11.01 -17.10
N GLY A 257 21.02 12.25 -17.58
CA GLY A 257 20.64 13.46 -16.87
C GLY A 257 19.14 13.44 -16.51
N GLY A 258 18.87 13.73 -15.25
CA GLY A 258 17.53 13.93 -14.75
C GLY A 258 16.85 15.04 -15.50
N LYS A 259 15.82 14.73 -16.26
CA LYS A 259 14.83 15.71 -16.66
C LYS A 259 13.91 15.90 -15.48
N SER A 260 13.94 17.10 -14.93
CA SER A 260 13.10 17.53 -13.83
C SER A 260 11.61 17.26 -14.13
N PHE A 261 10.91 16.73 -13.17
CA PHE A 261 9.47 16.50 -13.09
C PHE A 261 8.64 17.80 -13.06
N GLY A 262 9.07 18.81 -13.76
CA GLY A 262 8.52 20.19 -13.70
C GLY A 262 7.54 20.57 -14.81
N TYR A 263 7.02 19.65 -15.62
CA TYR A 263 6.23 20.03 -16.80
C TYR A 263 4.76 19.56 -16.85
N TRP A 264 4.23 18.96 -15.80
CA TRP A 264 2.84 18.50 -15.79
C TRP A 264 1.85 19.41 -15.05
N PHE A 265 2.31 20.54 -14.49
CA PHE A 265 1.42 21.55 -13.92
C PHE A 265 1.38 22.82 -14.75
N LYS A 266 0.76 22.77 -15.92
CA LYS A 266 0.23 23.95 -16.63
C LYS A 266 -0.88 23.52 -17.57
N ARG A 267 -2.06 23.42 -17.03
CA ARG A 267 -3.32 23.93 -17.60
C ARG A 267 -4.37 24.01 -16.54
#